data_b3412e4cd0e829187835c5d14a957446
#
_entry.id   b3412e4cd0e829187835c5d14a957446
#
_cell.length_a   1.000
_cell.length_b   1.000
_cell.length_c   1.000
_cell.angle_alpha   90.00
_cell.angle_beta   90.00
_cell.angle_gamma   90.00
#
_symmetry.space_group_name_H-M   'P 1'
#
loop_
_entity.id
_entity.type
_entity.pdbx_description
1 polymer ?
#
loop_
_entity_poly.entity_id
_entity_poly.type
_entity_poly.pdbx_seq_one_letter_code
_entity_poly.pdbx_strand_id
1 'polypeptide(L)'
;VWRDDSGNDGSSHGVYGRTFDAASGSFGEVFLVNQVTGGAQYEPDVAMFADGSFVVVWRDDNGLDGSGAGTFGRRFDAAGAPQGDAFLVNENAIGSQFQPKVTALSTGGFVVAFYNDTGEYWGDTYLREFDAAGNPVDSDRRVHADNGAAYRYQYEPAITDLGNGNFVVAWRADNNADGSGSGIYQQVFGDSAALGRQGNPELSGFTGAVSFMENAVNGGLQIIDAAVSLSDVDSADFSGGRLDLYYLTGGAAEDQLGVVAGGL
;
A
#
# COMPACT_ATOMS: atom_id res chain seq x y z
N VAL A 1 -11.51 5.09 19.21
CA VAL A 1 -12.04 6.22 18.40
C VAL A 1 -13.40 5.84 17.82
N TRP A 2 -14.23 6.82 17.52
CA TRP A 2 -15.56 6.61 16.91
C TRP A 2 -16.01 7.86 16.15
N ARG A 3 -16.94 7.68 15.23
CA ARG A 3 -17.70 8.77 14.63
C ARG A 3 -18.86 9.17 15.56
N ASP A 4 -19.08 10.45 15.72
CA ASP A 4 -20.20 11.02 16.45
C ASP A 4 -21.10 11.83 15.51
N ASP A 5 -22.38 11.50 15.51
CA ASP A 5 -23.40 12.13 14.63
C ASP A 5 -24.21 13.19 15.37
N SER A 6 -23.83 13.56 16.58
CA SER A 6 -24.60 14.50 17.43
C SER A 6 -24.41 15.97 17.09
N GLY A 7 -23.42 16.28 16.22
CA GLY A 7 -23.06 17.66 15.87
C GLY A 7 -22.36 18.42 16.99
N ASN A 8 -21.77 17.71 17.96
CA ASN A 8 -21.07 18.34 19.09
C ASN A 8 -19.79 19.10 18.68
N ASP A 9 -19.23 18.82 17.52
CA ASP A 9 -18.10 19.57 16.94
C ASP A 9 -18.54 20.83 16.19
N GLY A 10 -19.83 21.10 16.10
CA GLY A 10 -20.41 22.22 15.36
C GLY A 10 -20.78 21.88 13.92
N SER A 11 -20.67 20.62 13.50
CA SER A 11 -21.02 20.10 12.19
C SER A 11 -21.93 18.86 12.32
N SER A 12 -22.08 18.09 11.22
CA SER A 12 -22.97 16.92 11.21
C SER A 12 -22.32 15.68 11.81
N HIS A 13 -21.03 15.47 11.55
CA HIS A 13 -20.29 14.28 11.96
C HIS A 13 -18.86 14.65 12.32
N GLY A 14 -18.40 14.26 13.49
CA GLY A 14 -17.02 14.42 13.92
C GLY A 14 -16.40 13.09 14.38
N VAL A 15 -15.08 13.04 14.42
CA VAL A 15 -14.32 11.93 14.97
C VAL A 15 -13.87 12.26 16.38
N TYR A 16 -14.20 11.38 17.31
CA TYR A 16 -13.85 11.50 18.73
C TYR A 16 -13.00 10.33 19.20
N GLY A 17 -12.21 10.58 20.22
CA GLY A 17 -11.38 9.60 20.89
C GLY A 17 -11.54 9.64 22.40
N ARG A 18 -11.14 8.53 23.02
CA ARG A 18 -11.05 8.38 24.47
C ARG A 18 -9.99 7.36 24.80
N THR A 19 -9.10 7.66 25.74
CA THR A 19 -8.11 6.71 26.23
C THR A 19 -8.72 5.80 27.29
N PHE A 20 -8.17 4.59 27.44
CA PHE A 20 -8.49 3.65 28.51
C PHE A 20 -7.19 3.20 29.18
N ASP A 21 -7.09 3.41 30.47
CA ASP A 21 -5.99 2.90 31.28
C ASP A 21 -6.36 1.54 31.85
N ALA A 22 -5.72 0.49 31.31
CA ALA A 22 -5.97 -0.88 31.74
C ALA A 22 -5.50 -1.16 33.18
N ALA A 23 -4.52 -0.43 33.70
CA ALA A 23 -3.99 -0.62 35.05
C ALA A 23 -4.96 -0.11 36.11
N SER A 24 -5.60 1.04 35.90
CA SER A 24 -6.60 1.60 36.79
C SER A 24 -8.04 1.21 36.45
N GLY A 25 -8.29 0.68 35.24
CA GLY A 25 -9.62 0.40 34.70
C GLY A 25 -10.41 1.67 34.38
N SER A 26 -9.75 2.82 34.24
CA SER A 26 -10.39 4.10 34.07
C SER A 26 -10.33 4.61 32.62
N PHE A 27 -11.34 5.40 32.28
CA PHE A 27 -11.35 6.13 31.01
C PHE A 27 -10.86 7.56 31.20
N GLY A 28 -10.06 8.06 30.23
CA GLY A 28 -9.71 9.46 30.11
C GLY A 28 -10.90 10.32 29.67
N GLU A 29 -10.67 11.61 29.48
CA GLU A 29 -11.68 12.50 28.92
C GLU A 29 -11.90 12.23 27.43
N VAL A 30 -13.09 12.55 26.94
CA VAL A 30 -13.40 12.53 25.51
C VAL A 30 -12.75 13.73 24.84
N PHE A 31 -12.08 13.52 23.72
CA PHE A 31 -11.45 14.58 22.93
C PHE A 31 -11.86 14.51 21.46
N LEU A 32 -11.87 15.68 20.80
CA LEU A 32 -12.10 15.79 19.35
C LEU A 32 -10.81 15.45 18.61
N VAL A 33 -10.88 14.56 17.64
CA VAL A 33 -9.75 14.12 16.82
C VAL A 33 -9.52 15.06 15.64
N ASN A 34 -10.57 15.29 14.83
CA ASN A 34 -10.49 16.14 13.65
C ASN A 34 -10.27 17.61 14.06
N GLN A 35 -9.38 18.28 13.33
CA GLN A 35 -9.05 19.68 13.58
C GLN A 35 -10.02 20.62 12.87
N VAL A 36 -10.44 20.24 11.67
CA VAL A 36 -11.47 20.95 10.90
C VAL A 36 -12.80 20.31 11.22
N THR A 37 -13.78 21.13 11.62
CA THR A 37 -15.10 20.66 12.07
C THR A 37 -16.20 20.91 11.04
N GLY A 38 -15.91 21.63 9.95
CA GLY A 38 -16.86 21.78 8.84
C GLY A 38 -17.03 20.47 8.07
N GLY A 39 -18.21 20.25 7.46
CA GLY A 39 -18.51 19.05 6.72
C GLY A 39 -18.67 17.79 7.57
N ALA A 40 -18.26 16.67 7.06
CA ALA A 40 -18.44 15.39 7.75
C ALA A 40 -17.17 14.56 7.74
N GLN A 41 -16.83 13.99 8.91
CA GLN A 41 -15.69 13.11 9.09
C GLN A 41 -16.18 11.70 9.43
N TYR A 42 -15.61 10.71 8.74
CA TYR A 42 -16.07 9.32 8.76
C TYR A 42 -14.94 8.31 8.92
N GLU A 43 -15.32 7.08 9.17
CA GLU A 43 -14.47 5.90 9.04
C GLU A 43 -13.13 6.03 9.80
N PRO A 44 -13.13 6.42 11.08
CA PRO A 44 -11.90 6.52 11.84
C PRO A 44 -11.26 5.16 12.06
N ASP A 45 -9.93 5.14 12.04
CA ASP A 45 -9.10 4.03 12.48
C ASP A 45 -7.95 4.53 13.33
N VAL A 46 -7.36 3.66 14.18
CA VAL A 46 -6.33 4.04 15.15
C VAL A 46 -5.24 2.98 15.25
N ALA A 47 -3.98 3.41 15.29
CA ALA A 47 -2.83 2.57 15.60
C ALA A 47 -2.03 3.16 16.75
N MET A 48 -1.63 2.30 17.69
CA MET A 48 -0.86 2.68 18.87
C MET A 48 0.60 2.29 18.69
N PHE A 49 1.51 3.20 19.07
CA PHE A 49 2.94 2.95 19.11
C PHE A 49 3.36 2.32 20.45
N ALA A 50 4.57 1.78 20.50
CA ALA A 50 5.10 1.10 21.70
C ALA A 50 5.23 2.01 22.93
N ASP A 51 5.37 3.31 22.75
CA ASP A 51 5.44 4.32 23.82
C ASP A 51 4.05 4.75 24.33
N GLY A 52 2.99 4.19 23.76
CA GLY A 52 1.60 4.53 24.09
C GLY A 52 1.04 5.72 23.33
N SER A 53 1.84 6.46 22.58
CA SER A 53 1.34 7.45 21.62
C SER A 53 0.59 6.75 20.49
N PHE A 54 -0.22 7.47 19.74
CA PHE A 54 -1.04 6.87 18.70
C PHE A 54 -1.30 7.84 17.54
N VAL A 55 -1.67 7.28 16.42
CA VAL A 55 -2.15 8.01 15.24
C VAL A 55 -3.60 7.61 14.97
N VAL A 56 -4.43 8.59 14.65
CA VAL A 56 -5.81 8.38 14.18
C VAL A 56 -5.87 8.85 12.74
N VAL A 57 -6.48 8.04 11.87
CA VAL A 57 -6.79 8.41 10.49
C VAL A 57 -8.30 8.44 10.30
N TRP A 58 -8.77 9.26 9.36
CA TRP A 58 -10.20 9.37 9.03
C TRP A 58 -10.41 9.86 7.59
N ARG A 59 -11.59 9.64 7.07
CA ARG A 59 -12.08 10.27 5.87
C ARG A 59 -12.68 11.63 6.21
N ASP A 60 -12.38 12.65 5.39
CA ASP A 60 -12.95 13.99 5.50
C ASP A 60 -13.62 14.40 4.19
N ASP A 61 -14.90 14.76 4.22
CA ASP A 61 -15.71 15.08 3.05
C ASP A 61 -15.73 16.60 2.72
N ASN A 62 -14.77 17.36 3.22
CA ASN A 62 -14.69 18.80 3.02
C ASN A 62 -14.00 19.24 1.73
N GLY A 63 -13.44 18.31 0.93
CA GLY A 63 -12.62 18.63 -0.23
C GLY A 63 -11.33 19.38 0.11
N LEU A 64 -10.80 19.19 1.32
CA LEU A 64 -9.59 19.87 1.80
C LEU A 64 -8.31 19.41 1.10
N ASP A 65 -8.33 18.27 0.46
CA ASP A 65 -7.25 17.77 -0.41
C ASP A 65 -7.27 18.39 -1.82
N GLY A 66 -8.30 19.17 -2.14
CA GLY A 66 -8.49 19.83 -3.43
C GLY A 66 -9.50 19.15 -4.37
N SER A 67 -10.12 18.04 -3.96
CA SER A 67 -11.12 17.31 -4.72
C SER A 67 -12.27 16.84 -3.81
N GLY A 68 -12.71 15.60 -3.92
CA GLY A 68 -13.83 15.04 -3.17
C GLY A 68 -13.57 14.80 -1.69
N ALA A 69 -13.64 13.55 -1.26
CA ALA A 69 -13.25 13.16 0.09
C ALA A 69 -11.76 12.83 0.14
N GLY A 70 -11.05 13.32 1.16
CA GLY A 70 -9.65 13.01 1.42
C GLY A 70 -9.44 12.16 2.67
N THR A 71 -8.30 11.49 2.76
CA THR A 71 -7.86 10.80 3.96
C THR A 71 -6.91 11.68 4.76
N PHE A 72 -7.24 11.89 6.03
CA PHE A 72 -6.46 12.69 6.97
C PHE A 72 -5.97 11.86 8.15
N GLY A 73 -4.91 12.34 8.79
CA GLY A 73 -4.36 11.75 9.99
C GLY A 73 -3.96 12.79 11.03
N ARG A 74 -3.92 12.39 12.30
CA ARG A 74 -3.40 13.20 13.39
C ARG A 74 -2.76 12.33 14.45
N ARG A 75 -1.64 12.80 15.01
CA ARG A 75 -0.93 12.10 16.07
C ARG A 75 -1.30 12.64 17.43
N PHE A 76 -1.25 11.75 18.42
CA PHE A 76 -1.58 12.04 19.81
C PHE A 76 -0.54 11.38 20.73
N ASP A 77 -0.31 11.98 21.87
CA ASP A 77 0.45 11.33 22.96
C ASP A 77 -0.39 10.27 23.67
N ALA A 78 0.23 9.55 24.60
CA ALA A 78 -0.44 8.49 25.38
C ALA A 78 -1.60 9.01 26.24
N ALA A 79 -1.64 10.30 26.57
CA ALA A 79 -2.73 10.92 27.31
C ALA A 79 -3.88 11.40 26.41
N GLY A 80 -3.71 11.37 25.09
CA GLY A 80 -4.70 11.85 24.12
C GLY A 80 -4.54 13.33 23.76
N ALA A 81 -3.42 13.97 24.13
CA ALA A 81 -3.13 15.33 23.67
C ALA A 81 -2.54 15.31 22.25
N PRO A 82 -2.98 16.21 21.34
CA PRO A 82 -2.50 16.22 19.97
C PRO A 82 -1.02 16.60 19.90
N GLN A 83 -0.27 15.88 19.07
CA GLN A 83 1.14 16.10 18.76
C GLN A 83 1.30 16.79 17.40
N GLY A 84 0.66 17.92 17.21
CA GLY A 84 0.70 18.71 15.99
C GLY A 84 -0.66 18.83 15.30
N ASP A 85 -0.63 19.40 14.10
CA ASP A 85 -1.79 19.57 13.26
C ASP A 85 -2.17 18.27 12.54
N ALA A 86 -3.41 18.22 12.03
CA ALA A 86 -3.82 17.17 11.11
C ALA A 86 -3.05 17.29 9.78
N PHE A 87 -2.70 16.16 9.19
CA PHE A 87 -1.97 16.08 7.92
C PHE A 87 -2.78 15.29 6.90
N LEU A 88 -2.55 15.59 5.62
CA LEU A 88 -3.13 14.85 4.51
C LEU A 88 -2.37 13.54 4.31
N VAL A 89 -3.09 12.42 4.25
CA VAL A 89 -2.52 11.09 4.00
C VAL A 89 -2.31 10.86 2.52
N ASN A 90 -3.37 11.01 1.70
CA ASN A 90 -3.27 10.79 0.25
C ASN A 90 -2.47 11.91 -0.43
N GLU A 91 -1.59 11.54 -1.36
CA GLU A 91 -0.89 12.48 -2.23
C GLU A 91 -1.76 12.81 -3.47
N ASN A 92 -2.40 11.78 -4.02
CA ASN A 92 -3.30 11.97 -5.15
C ASN A 92 -4.68 12.39 -4.65
N ALA A 93 -5.06 13.63 -4.98
CA ALA A 93 -6.35 14.21 -4.63
C ALA A 93 -7.46 13.92 -5.66
N ILE A 94 -7.15 13.25 -6.79
CA ILE A 94 -8.16 12.98 -7.82
C ILE A 94 -9.19 11.98 -7.29
N GLY A 95 -10.46 12.37 -7.32
CA GLY A 95 -11.56 11.53 -6.89
C GLY A 95 -11.87 11.63 -5.40
N SER A 96 -12.14 10.52 -4.76
CA SER A 96 -12.43 10.45 -3.33
C SER A 96 -11.72 9.28 -2.68
N GLN A 97 -11.15 9.51 -1.49
CA GLN A 97 -10.45 8.50 -0.72
C GLN A 97 -11.32 8.06 0.46
N PHE A 98 -11.46 6.76 0.60
CA PHE A 98 -12.37 6.11 1.55
C PHE A 98 -11.68 5.03 2.36
N GLN A 99 -12.32 4.62 3.46
CA GLN A 99 -12.00 3.43 4.25
C GLN A 99 -10.52 3.37 4.69
N PRO A 100 -9.96 4.45 5.27
CA PRO A 100 -8.59 4.41 5.73
C PRO A 100 -8.41 3.36 6.83
N LYS A 101 -7.28 2.65 6.78
CA LYS A 101 -6.80 1.71 7.79
C LYS A 101 -5.36 2.01 8.11
N VAL A 102 -5.00 1.96 9.37
CA VAL A 102 -3.66 2.30 9.82
C VAL A 102 -3.06 1.21 10.69
N THR A 103 -1.76 0.96 10.53
CA THR A 103 -0.97 0.14 11.46
C THR A 103 0.33 0.84 11.82
N ALA A 104 0.69 0.78 13.11
CA ALA A 104 2.01 1.20 13.56
C ALA A 104 3.03 0.11 13.20
N LEU A 105 4.22 0.51 12.74
CA LEU A 105 5.30 -0.40 12.43
C LEU A 105 6.19 -0.62 13.66
N SER A 106 6.63 -1.85 13.87
CA SER A 106 7.56 -2.23 14.95
C SER A 106 8.92 -1.55 14.84
N THR A 107 9.28 -1.05 13.68
CA THR A 107 10.50 -0.26 13.41
C THR A 107 10.34 1.24 13.73
N GLY A 108 9.15 1.68 14.13
CA GLY A 108 8.75 3.08 14.21
C GLY A 108 8.07 3.55 12.92
N GLY A 109 7.27 4.60 13.01
CA GLY A 109 6.44 5.03 11.89
C GLY A 109 5.13 4.23 11.77
N PHE A 110 4.43 4.44 10.67
CA PHE A 110 3.14 3.78 10.42
C PHE A 110 2.84 3.74 8.92
N VAL A 111 1.90 2.88 8.57
CA VAL A 111 1.37 2.76 7.20
C VAL A 111 -0.12 2.96 7.21
N VAL A 112 -0.62 3.70 6.23
CA VAL A 112 -2.05 3.88 5.99
C VAL A 112 -2.41 3.24 4.66
N ALA A 113 -3.40 2.35 4.66
CA ALA A 113 -4.03 1.84 3.45
C ALA A 113 -5.39 2.51 3.27
N PHE A 114 -5.77 2.85 2.04
CA PHE A 114 -7.03 3.50 1.72
C PHE A 114 -7.51 3.13 0.31
N TYR A 115 -8.81 3.20 0.11
CA TYR A 115 -9.42 3.04 -1.21
C TYR A 115 -9.48 4.41 -1.91
N ASN A 116 -9.01 4.49 -3.14
CA ASN A 116 -9.09 5.68 -3.99
C ASN A 116 -10.06 5.43 -5.15
N ASP A 117 -11.17 6.16 -5.16
CA ASP A 117 -12.17 6.16 -6.24
C ASP A 117 -11.97 7.39 -7.12
N THR A 118 -11.34 7.21 -8.26
CA THR A 118 -11.11 8.29 -9.22
C THR A 118 -12.35 8.69 -10.03
N GLY A 119 -13.48 8.01 -9.83
CA GLY A 119 -14.73 8.25 -10.57
C GLY A 119 -14.71 7.74 -12.01
N GLU A 120 -13.63 7.20 -12.50
CA GLU A 120 -13.49 6.60 -13.83
C GLU A 120 -13.60 5.07 -13.74
N TYR A 121 -14.79 4.53 -13.65
CA TYR A 121 -15.14 3.09 -13.71
C TYR A 121 -14.47 2.13 -12.71
N TRP A 122 -13.33 2.50 -12.07
CA TRP A 122 -12.53 1.62 -11.21
C TRP A 122 -11.87 2.39 -10.08
N GLY A 123 -11.92 1.85 -8.87
CA GLY A 123 -11.16 2.34 -7.73
C GLY A 123 -10.22 1.26 -7.20
N ASP A 124 -9.08 1.68 -6.67
CA ASP A 124 -8.01 0.81 -6.22
C ASP A 124 -7.66 1.06 -4.75
N THR A 125 -7.12 0.05 -4.10
CA THR A 125 -6.50 0.21 -2.79
C THR A 125 -5.06 0.71 -2.94
N TYR A 126 -4.76 1.78 -2.23
CA TYR A 126 -3.44 2.39 -2.11
C TYR A 126 -2.92 2.28 -0.69
N LEU A 127 -1.63 2.48 -0.55
CA LEU A 127 -0.98 2.65 0.75
C LEU A 127 0.02 3.81 0.69
N ARG A 128 0.29 4.40 1.87
CA ARG A 128 1.37 5.36 2.07
C ARG A 128 2.06 5.11 3.40
N GLU A 129 3.38 5.19 3.39
CA GLU A 129 4.22 5.01 4.56
C GLU A 129 4.63 6.36 5.16
N PHE A 130 4.72 6.40 6.48
CA PHE A 130 5.10 7.58 7.26
C PHE A 130 6.17 7.23 8.27
N ASP A 131 7.10 8.15 8.51
CA ASP A 131 8.07 8.03 9.59
C ASP A 131 7.43 8.22 10.98
N ALA A 132 8.22 8.02 12.03
CA ALA A 132 7.75 8.20 13.41
C ALA A 132 7.33 9.64 13.74
N ALA A 133 7.74 10.63 12.97
CA ALA A 133 7.32 12.03 13.14
C ALA A 133 6.02 12.34 12.38
N GLY A 134 5.55 11.44 11.51
CA GLY A 134 4.36 11.62 10.67
C GLY A 134 4.67 12.26 9.32
N ASN A 135 5.95 12.33 8.91
CA ASN A 135 6.29 12.75 7.56
C ASN A 135 6.14 11.58 6.59
N PRO A 136 5.63 11.81 5.37
CA PRO A 136 5.57 10.77 4.36
C PRO A 136 6.98 10.31 3.96
N VAL A 137 7.17 8.99 3.85
CA VAL A 137 8.44 8.38 3.46
C VAL A 137 8.54 8.32 1.93
N ASP A 138 7.43 8.02 1.27
CA ASP A 138 7.33 7.97 -0.19
C ASP A 138 5.94 8.37 -0.69
N SER A 139 5.74 8.25 -2.01
CA SER A 139 4.47 8.55 -2.68
C SER A 139 3.42 7.47 -2.45
N ASP A 140 2.16 7.79 -2.77
CA ASP A 140 1.07 6.81 -2.76
C ASP A 140 1.41 5.62 -3.66
N ARG A 141 1.26 4.43 -3.12
CA ARG A 141 1.59 3.16 -3.79
C ARG A 141 0.35 2.29 -3.91
N ARG A 142 0.05 1.81 -5.11
CA ARG A 142 -1.02 0.84 -5.33
C ARG A 142 -0.62 -0.50 -4.69
N VAL A 143 -1.55 -1.17 -3.99
CA VAL A 143 -1.25 -2.44 -3.28
C VAL A 143 -1.13 -3.65 -4.20
N HIS A 144 -1.58 -3.56 -5.45
CA HIS A 144 -1.48 -4.63 -6.43
C HIS A 144 -0.81 -4.15 -7.72
N ALA A 145 -0.17 -5.06 -8.43
CA ALA A 145 0.38 -4.79 -9.74
C ALA A 145 -0.74 -4.79 -10.81
N ASP A 146 -0.65 -3.89 -11.80
CA ASP A 146 -1.46 -3.97 -13.00
C ASP A 146 -1.02 -5.19 -13.82
N ASN A 147 -1.77 -6.27 -13.72
CA ASN A 147 -1.51 -7.50 -14.51
C ASN A 147 -2.40 -7.63 -15.75
N GLY A 148 -2.97 -6.51 -16.22
CA GLY A 148 -3.82 -6.47 -17.42
C GLY A 148 -5.18 -7.15 -17.26
N ALA A 149 -5.48 -7.76 -16.13
CA ALA A 149 -6.81 -8.25 -15.81
C ALA A 149 -7.70 -7.05 -15.45
N ALA A 150 -8.94 -7.05 -15.90
CA ALA A 150 -9.92 -6.03 -15.61
C ALA A 150 -10.35 -6.10 -14.12
N TYR A 151 -9.47 -5.69 -13.23
CA TYR A 151 -9.78 -5.55 -11.80
C TYR A 151 -10.74 -4.37 -11.66
N ARG A 152 -11.96 -4.64 -11.22
CA ARG A 152 -13.01 -3.62 -11.26
C ARG A 152 -13.03 -2.72 -10.05
N TYR A 153 -12.96 -3.25 -8.86
CA TYR A 153 -12.95 -2.49 -7.61
C TYR A 153 -12.09 -3.23 -6.60
N GLN A 154 -11.21 -2.50 -5.91
CA GLN A 154 -10.36 -3.04 -4.87
C GLN A 154 -10.48 -2.15 -3.65
N TYR A 155 -11.25 -2.57 -2.69
CA TYR A 155 -11.71 -1.78 -1.55
C TYR A 155 -11.73 -2.61 -0.24
N GLU A 156 -12.20 -1.99 0.84
CA GLU A 156 -12.22 -2.59 2.18
C GLU A 156 -10.83 -3.08 2.62
N PRO A 157 -9.80 -2.21 2.60
CA PRO A 157 -8.47 -2.62 3.03
C PRO A 157 -8.46 -3.00 4.51
N ALA A 158 -7.58 -3.93 4.85
CA ALA A 158 -7.14 -4.23 6.20
C ALA A 158 -5.61 -4.30 6.19
N ILE A 159 -4.98 -3.82 7.25
CA ILE A 159 -3.51 -3.77 7.33
C ILE A 159 -3.05 -4.17 8.72
N THR A 160 -1.92 -4.89 8.79
CA THR A 160 -1.26 -5.20 10.07
C THR A 160 0.24 -5.31 9.92
N ASP A 161 0.98 -4.90 10.97
CA ASP A 161 2.42 -5.10 11.08
C ASP A 161 2.75 -6.58 11.26
N LEU A 162 3.79 -7.04 10.60
CA LEU A 162 4.35 -8.40 10.72
C LEU A 162 5.67 -8.42 11.48
N GLY A 163 6.15 -7.25 11.90
CA GLY A 163 7.45 -7.07 12.54
C GLY A 163 8.56 -6.73 11.54
N ASN A 164 9.64 -6.15 12.08
CA ASN A 164 10.85 -5.79 11.33
C ASN A 164 10.59 -4.88 10.11
N GLY A 165 9.58 -4.00 10.18
CA GLY A 165 9.20 -3.12 9.09
C GLY A 165 8.36 -3.78 7.99
N ASN A 166 8.00 -5.04 8.17
CA ASN A 166 7.13 -5.75 7.24
C ASN A 166 5.67 -5.64 7.67
N PHE A 167 4.78 -5.54 6.70
CA PHE A 167 3.33 -5.48 6.94
C PHE A 167 2.57 -6.20 5.82
N VAL A 168 1.36 -6.63 6.11
CA VAL A 168 0.45 -7.20 5.12
C VAL A 168 -0.76 -6.29 4.94
N VAL A 169 -1.15 -6.09 3.68
CA VAL A 169 -2.42 -5.49 3.31
C VAL A 169 -3.29 -6.58 2.69
N ALA A 170 -4.52 -6.68 3.18
CA ALA A 170 -5.56 -7.49 2.56
C ALA A 170 -6.67 -6.58 2.05
N TRP A 171 -7.31 -6.96 0.96
CA TRP A 171 -8.40 -6.19 0.37
C TRP A 171 -9.41 -7.10 -0.32
N ARG A 172 -10.60 -6.57 -0.55
CA ARG A 172 -11.61 -7.20 -1.39
C ARG A 172 -11.45 -6.72 -2.83
N ALA A 173 -11.54 -7.63 -3.78
CA ALA A 173 -11.55 -7.30 -5.21
C ALA A 173 -12.74 -7.95 -5.93
N ASP A 174 -13.47 -7.16 -6.72
CA ASP A 174 -14.61 -7.59 -7.54
C ASP A 174 -14.14 -7.88 -8.97
N ASN A 175 -13.32 -8.92 -9.17
CA ASN A 175 -12.64 -9.17 -10.43
C ASN A 175 -12.89 -10.54 -11.06
N ASN A 176 -13.71 -11.40 -10.45
CA ASN A 176 -13.93 -12.79 -10.88
C ASN A 176 -12.63 -13.62 -11.08
N ALA A 177 -11.49 -13.18 -10.57
CA ALA A 177 -10.23 -13.89 -10.79
C ALA A 177 -10.19 -15.26 -10.12
N ASP A 178 -10.96 -15.45 -9.05
CA ASP A 178 -11.17 -16.73 -8.38
C ASP A 178 -12.33 -17.56 -8.99
N GLY A 179 -12.99 -17.02 -10.03
CA GLY A 179 -14.12 -17.68 -10.72
C GLY A 179 -15.49 -17.41 -10.09
N SER A 180 -15.62 -16.53 -9.08
CA SER A 180 -16.86 -16.34 -8.33
C SER A 180 -17.16 -14.89 -7.88
N GLY A 181 -16.96 -13.89 -8.69
CA GLY A 181 -17.38 -12.52 -8.37
C GLY A 181 -16.36 -11.78 -7.52
N SER A 182 -16.55 -11.72 -6.19
CA SER A 182 -15.64 -11.03 -5.25
C SER A 182 -14.74 -12.02 -4.54
N GLY A 183 -13.45 -11.68 -4.43
CA GLY A 183 -12.45 -12.45 -3.67
C GLY A 183 -11.73 -11.58 -2.66
N ILE A 184 -11.06 -12.20 -1.69
CA ILE A 184 -10.15 -11.54 -0.76
C ILE A 184 -8.72 -11.83 -1.18
N TYR A 185 -7.95 -10.77 -1.33
CA TYR A 185 -6.56 -10.80 -1.75
C TYR A 185 -5.67 -10.21 -0.67
N GLN A 186 -4.41 -10.55 -0.69
CA GLN A 186 -3.43 -9.97 0.21
C GLN A 186 -2.08 -9.83 -0.48
N GLN A 187 -1.31 -8.86 -0.01
CA GLN A 187 0.10 -8.70 -0.36
C GLN A 187 0.90 -8.29 0.86
N VAL A 188 2.10 -8.81 0.96
CA VAL A 188 3.05 -8.41 1.98
C VAL A 188 4.04 -7.44 1.40
N PHE A 189 4.37 -6.43 2.19
CA PHE A 189 5.28 -5.34 1.90
C PHE A 189 6.40 -5.32 2.93
N GLY A 190 7.53 -4.70 2.58
CA GLY A 190 8.69 -4.56 3.43
C GLY A 190 9.91 -5.27 2.87
N ASP A 191 10.93 -5.47 3.70
CA ASP A 191 12.13 -6.19 3.34
C ASP A 191 11.85 -7.69 3.32
N SER A 192 11.84 -8.28 2.13
CA SER A 192 11.60 -9.71 1.92
C SER A 192 12.61 -10.60 2.67
N ALA A 193 13.85 -10.15 2.84
CA ALA A 193 14.87 -10.87 3.58
C ALA A 193 14.54 -11.00 5.08
N ALA A 194 13.94 -9.96 5.68
CA ALA A 194 13.56 -9.97 7.10
C ALA A 194 12.39 -10.92 7.41
N LEU A 195 11.59 -11.29 6.42
CA LEU A 195 10.46 -12.21 6.57
C LEU A 195 10.81 -13.67 6.35
N GLY A 196 12.07 -13.99 6.00
CA GLY A 196 12.42 -15.31 5.48
C GLY A 196 11.58 -15.70 4.27
N ARG A 197 11.06 -14.68 3.56
CA ARG A 197 10.34 -14.87 2.31
C ARG A 197 11.32 -14.87 1.17
N GLN A 198 10.97 -15.59 0.15
CA GLN A 198 11.70 -15.56 -1.09
C GLN A 198 11.72 -14.12 -1.60
N GLY A 199 12.89 -13.49 -1.61
CA GLY A 199 13.11 -12.22 -2.31
C GLY A 199 12.67 -12.40 -3.75
N ASN A 200 12.12 -11.34 -4.37
CA ASN A 200 11.93 -11.40 -5.81
C ASN A 200 13.29 -11.69 -6.45
N PRO A 201 13.39 -12.67 -7.33
CA PRO A 201 14.64 -12.94 -8.03
C PRO A 201 15.15 -11.65 -8.70
N GLU A 202 16.38 -11.29 -8.40
CA GLU A 202 17.01 -10.13 -9.05
C GLU A 202 17.67 -10.54 -10.36
N LEU A 203 17.30 -9.84 -11.40
CA LEU A 203 17.97 -9.96 -12.69
C LEU A 203 18.97 -8.80 -12.83
N SER A 204 20.25 -9.11 -12.78
CA SER A 204 21.34 -8.12 -12.80
C SER A 204 22.35 -8.40 -13.90
N GLY A 205 23.27 -7.48 -14.09
CA GLY A 205 24.36 -7.63 -15.05
C GLY A 205 24.04 -7.16 -16.48
N PHE A 206 22.90 -6.49 -16.69
CA PHE A 206 22.61 -5.89 -17.99
C PHE A 206 23.64 -4.79 -18.34
N THR A 207 24.30 -4.95 -19.47
CA THR A 207 25.33 -4.01 -19.95
C THR A 207 24.78 -2.94 -20.89
N GLY A 208 23.47 -2.92 -21.14
CA GLY A 208 22.78 -1.95 -21.99
C GLY A 208 21.94 -2.60 -23.08
N ALA A 209 21.38 -1.78 -23.96
CA ALA A 209 20.62 -2.28 -25.12
C ALA A 209 21.54 -2.97 -26.12
N VAL A 210 21.20 -4.20 -26.48
CA VAL A 210 21.90 -4.95 -27.53
C VAL A 210 21.01 -5.00 -28.76
N SER A 211 21.57 -4.67 -29.92
CA SER A 211 20.85 -4.79 -31.18
C SER A 211 21.53 -5.82 -32.08
N PHE A 212 20.74 -6.66 -32.70
CA PHE A 212 21.18 -7.64 -33.66
C PHE A 212 20.60 -7.32 -35.03
N MET A 213 21.35 -7.65 -36.09
CA MET A 213 20.78 -7.68 -37.44
C MET A 213 19.93 -8.96 -37.55
N GLU A 214 18.74 -8.85 -38.12
CA GLU A 214 17.80 -9.96 -38.30
C GLU A 214 18.45 -11.22 -38.91
N ASN A 215 19.29 -11.07 -39.92
CA ASN A 215 20.00 -12.19 -40.56
C ASN A 215 20.98 -12.92 -39.62
N ALA A 216 21.51 -12.26 -38.60
CA ALA A 216 22.38 -12.90 -37.62
C ALA A 216 21.58 -13.71 -36.60
N VAL A 217 20.40 -13.22 -36.20
CA VAL A 217 19.49 -13.91 -35.29
C VAL A 217 18.91 -15.15 -35.95
N ASN A 218 18.50 -15.06 -37.22
CA ASN A 218 17.94 -16.19 -37.97
C ASN A 218 18.97 -17.27 -38.30
N GLY A 219 20.25 -16.98 -38.19
CA GLY A 219 21.36 -17.93 -38.42
C GLY A 219 21.68 -18.84 -37.23
N GLY A 220 21.08 -18.64 -36.09
CA GLY A 220 21.30 -19.45 -34.89
C GLY A 220 21.01 -18.70 -33.58
N LEU A 221 21.02 -19.42 -32.45
CA LEU A 221 20.79 -18.86 -31.13
C LEU A 221 21.82 -17.77 -30.81
N GLN A 222 21.34 -16.61 -30.42
CA GLN A 222 22.15 -15.47 -29.98
C GLN A 222 22.02 -15.25 -28.49
N ILE A 223 23.14 -15.06 -27.80
CA ILE A 223 23.16 -14.67 -26.40
C ILE A 223 23.10 -13.15 -26.35
N ILE A 224 21.99 -12.60 -25.82
CA ILE A 224 21.77 -11.15 -25.77
C ILE A 224 22.71 -10.52 -24.74
N ASP A 225 22.91 -11.14 -23.61
CA ASP A 225 23.87 -10.68 -22.61
C ASP A 225 24.35 -11.87 -21.75
N ALA A 226 25.61 -12.21 -21.89
CA ALA A 226 26.25 -13.32 -21.16
C ALA A 226 26.60 -12.93 -19.72
N ALA A 227 26.51 -11.65 -19.36
CA ALA A 227 26.79 -11.14 -18.03
C ALA A 227 25.52 -11.08 -17.14
N VAL A 228 24.34 -11.30 -17.71
CA VAL A 228 23.09 -11.30 -16.94
C VAL A 228 23.08 -12.53 -16.03
N SER A 229 22.86 -12.28 -14.76
CA SER A 229 22.67 -13.31 -13.74
C SER A 229 21.30 -13.16 -13.10
N LEU A 230 20.67 -14.26 -12.79
CA LEU A 230 19.48 -14.34 -12.00
C LEU A 230 19.88 -14.90 -10.63
N SER A 231 19.61 -14.17 -9.57
CA SER A 231 19.87 -14.59 -8.20
C SER A 231 18.63 -14.53 -7.35
N ASP A 232 18.51 -15.48 -6.46
CA ASP A 232 17.49 -15.50 -5.42
C ASP A 232 18.22 -15.70 -4.10
N VAL A 233 18.02 -14.77 -3.16
CA VAL A 233 18.84 -14.66 -1.94
C VAL A 233 18.46 -15.73 -0.90
N ASP A 234 17.25 -16.25 -0.98
CA ASP A 234 16.64 -17.10 0.03
C ASP A 234 16.16 -18.47 -0.50
N SER A 235 16.31 -18.72 -1.78
CA SER A 235 15.95 -19.99 -2.41
C SER A 235 17.13 -20.59 -3.17
N ALA A 236 17.34 -21.88 -2.96
CA ALA A 236 18.35 -22.64 -3.70
C ALA A 236 17.91 -22.96 -5.15
N ASP A 237 16.63 -22.79 -5.44
CA ASP A 237 16.06 -23.00 -6.76
C ASP A 237 14.95 -21.96 -7.02
N PHE A 238 14.54 -21.84 -8.26
CA PHE A 238 13.44 -20.97 -8.69
C PHE A 238 12.11 -21.73 -8.79
N SER A 239 11.93 -22.75 -7.98
CA SER A 239 10.75 -23.61 -7.99
C SER A 239 9.49 -22.80 -7.68
N GLY A 240 8.53 -22.83 -8.61
CA GLY A 240 7.28 -22.09 -8.52
C GLY A 240 7.38 -20.60 -8.92
N GLY A 241 8.58 -20.11 -9.26
CA GLY A 241 8.78 -18.80 -9.85
C GLY A 241 8.40 -18.75 -11.32
N ARG A 242 8.16 -17.55 -11.81
CA ARG A 242 7.91 -17.27 -13.23
C ARG A 242 8.80 -16.12 -13.68
N LEU A 243 9.54 -16.35 -14.76
CA LEU A 243 10.29 -15.32 -15.48
C LEU A 243 9.57 -15.06 -16.81
N ASP A 244 9.07 -13.86 -17.01
CA ASP A 244 8.46 -13.42 -18.26
C ASP A 244 9.46 -12.59 -19.05
N LEU A 245 9.74 -13.02 -20.26
CA LEU A 245 10.54 -12.27 -21.23
C LEU A 245 9.62 -11.85 -22.38
N TYR A 246 9.69 -10.60 -22.79
CA TYR A 246 8.88 -10.09 -23.88
C TYR A 246 9.58 -8.97 -24.64
N TYR A 247 9.20 -8.78 -25.90
CA TYR A 247 9.62 -7.64 -26.69
C TYR A 247 8.86 -6.38 -26.29
N LEU A 248 9.58 -5.32 -25.99
CA LEU A 248 8.96 -4.01 -25.77
C LEU A 248 8.50 -3.38 -27.09
N THR A 249 9.28 -3.57 -28.16
CA THR A 249 8.95 -3.12 -29.53
C THR A 249 9.62 -4.02 -30.55
N GLY A 250 8.99 -4.24 -31.70
CA GLY A 250 9.61 -4.83 -32.87
C GLY A 250 9.74 -6.35 -32.92
N GLY A 251 9.15 -7.06 -31.96
CA GLY A 251 9.10 -8.52 -32.01
C GLY A 251 8.11 -9.02 -33.08
N ALA A 252 8.53 -10.01 -33.87
CA ALA A 252 7.69 -10.71 -34.84
C ALA A 252 7.21 -12.06 -34.30
N ALA A 253 6.18 -12.65 -34.91
CA ALA A 253 5.58 -13.90 -34.44
C ALA A 253 6.53 -15.11 -34.45
N GLU A 254 7.55 -15.05 -35.29
CA GLU A 254 8.60 -16.06 -35.42
C GLU A 254 9.78 -15.88 -34.44
N ASP A 255 9.85 -14.73 -33.78
CA ASP A 255 10.92 -14.46 -32.80
C ASP A 255 10.67 -15.26 -31.52
N GLN A 256 11.70 -15.84 -30.97
CA GLN A 256 11.65 -16.61 -29.74
C GLN A 256 12.63 -16.04 -28.71
N LEU A 257 12.11 -15.72 -27.55
CA LEU A 257 12.91 -15.43 -26.37
C LEU A 257 12.98 -16.68 -25.48
N GLY A 258 14.14 -16.95 -24.96
CA GLY A 258 14.35 -18.09 -24.08
C GLY A 258 15.51 -17.89 -23.14
N VAL A 259 15.51 -18.64 -22.04
CA VAL A 259 16.62 -18.70 -21.08
C VAL A 259 17.45 -19.94 -21.40
N VAL A 260 18.74 -19.74 -21.65
CA VAL A 260 19.68 -20.84 -21.73
C VAL A 260 20.14 -21.15 -20.31
N ALA A 261 19.64 -22.24 -19.74
CA ALA A 261 20.16 -22.74 -18.47
C ALA A 261 21.60 -23.21 -18.67
N GLY A 262 22.55 -22.43 -18.22
CA GLY A 262 23.91 -22.91 -17.99
C GLY A 262 23.85 -23.89 -16.83
N GLY A 263 24.35 -25.13 -17.02
CA GLY A 263 24.35 -26.11 -15.96
C GLY A 263 25.06 -25.59 -14.70
N LEU A 264 24.43 -25.83 -13.54
CA LEU A 264 25.01 -25.73 -12.21
C LEU A 264 26.14 -26.73 -12.03
#